data_75ba68f2dbcaadf1a3cdaa078d6986f4
#
_entry.id   75ba68f2dbcaadf1a3cdaa078d6986f4
#
_cell.length_a   1.000
_cell.length_b   1.000
_cell.length_c   1.000
_cell.angle_alpha   90.00
_cell.angle_beta   90.00
_cell.angle_gamma   90.00
#
_symmetry.space_group_name_H-M   'P 1'
#
loop_
_entity.id
_entity.type
_entity.pdbx_description
1 polymer ?
#
loop_
_entity_poly.entity_id
_entity_poly.type
_entity_poly.pdbx_seq_one_letter_code
_entity_poly.pdbx_strand_id
1 'polypeptide(L)'
;MRKGFLEYFILLVLKKKPAYASDIITELKDAKLIIVEGTLYPLLTRLKNARLLDYRWEESTQGPPRKYYEMTEKGEQLLIELEKAWGELDEALRKIKN
;
A
#
# COMPACT_ATOMS: atom_id res chain seq x y z
N MET A 1 0.93 -11.52 -11.12
CA MET A 1 -0.34 -10.84 -11.06
C MET A 1 -0.91 -10.71 -9.66
N ARG A 2 -1.06 -11.82 -8.99
CA ARG A 2 -1.62 -11.82 -7.66
C ARG A 2 -0.87 -10.97 -6.68
N LYS A 3 0.45 -10.85 -6.86
CA LYS A 3 1.27 -10.13 -5.90
C LYS A 3 1.03 -8.64 -5.91
N GLY A 4 0.62 -8.09 -7.05
CA GLY A 4 0.42 -6.66 -7.15
C GLY A 4 -0.83 -6.15 -6.47
N PHE A 5 -1.73 -7.03 -6.10
CA PHE A 5 -3.02 -6.65 -5.57
C PHE A 5 -2.92 -5.84 -4.26
N LEU A 6 -2.39 -6.43 -3.22
CA LEU A 6 -2.27 -5.74 -1.95
C LEU A 6 -1.20 -4.66 -1.98
N GLU A 7 -0.11 -4.91 -2.70
CA GLU A 7 0.94 -3.91 -2.85
C GLU A 7 0.39 -2.65 -3.51
N TYR A 8 -0.44 -2.83 -4.53
CA TYR A 8 -1.08 -1.72 -5.21
C TYR A 8 -1.91 -0.89 -4.22
N PHE A 9 -2.72 -1.55 -3.40
CA PHE A 9 -3.55 -0.84 -2.44
C PHE A 9 -2.70 -0.10 -1.39
N ILE A 10 -1.63 -0.72 -0.91
CA ILE A 10 -0.75 -0.07 0.04
C ILE A 10 -0.14 1.18 -0.56
N LEU A 11 0.34 1.08 -1.80
CA LEU A 11 0.93 2.23 -2.48
C LEU A 11 -0.11 3.33 -2.71
N LEU A 12 -1.35 2.96 -3.03
CA LEU A 12 -2.41 3.95 -3.21
C LEU A 12 -2.69 4.72 -1.91
N VAL A 13 -2.71 4.02 -0.79
CA VAL A 13 -2.90 4.69 0.50
C VAL A 13 -1.76 5.67 0.76
N LEU A 14 -0.53 5.24 0.53
CA LEU A 14 0.63 6.07 0.82
C LEU A 14 0.86 7.16 -0.22
N LYS A 15 0.20 7.07 -1.38
CA LYS A 15 0.25 8.15 -2.35
C LYS A 15 -0.37 9.42 -1.79
N LYS A 16 -1.40 9.28 -0.97
CA LYS A 16 -2.09 10.44 -0.41
C LYS A 16 -1.23 11.16 0.62
N LYS A 17 -0.63 10.39 1.52
CA LYS A 17 0.23 10.93 2.58
C LYS A 17 0.92 9.78 3.30
N PRO A 18 2.03 10.06 3.97
CA PRO A 18 2.66 9.04 4.81
C PRO A 18 1.72 8.57 5.90
N ALA A 19 1.93 7.36 6.39
CA ALA A 19 0.97 6.76 7.31
C ALA A 19 1.64 5.69 8.17
N TYR A 20 1.03 5.45 9.33
CA TYR A 20 1.38 4.31 10.18
C TYR A 20 0.70 3.06 9.64
N ALA A 21 1.21 1.89 10.05
CA ALA A 21 0.58 0.64 9.63
C ALA A 21 -0.90 0.58 10.06
N SER A 22 -1.21 1.10 11.24
CA SER A 22 -2.59 1.12 11.72
C SER A 22 -3.50 1.96 10.82
N ASP A 23 -2.96 3.06 10.28
CA ASP A 23 -3.74 3.90 9.36
C ASP A 23 -4.00 3.16 8.05
N ILE A 24 -3.02 2.41 7.58
CA ILE A 24 -3.19 1.63 6.35
C ILE A 24 -4.30 0.60 6.54
N ILE A 25 -4.26 -0.11 7.68
CA ILE A 25 -5.27 -1.10 7.99
C ILE A 25 -6.66 -0.47 8.02
N THR A 26 -6.78 0.68 8.68
CA THR A 26 -8.06 1.38 8.80
C THR A 26 -8.58 1.80 7.43
N GLU A 27 -7.71 2.34 6.60
CA GLU A 27 -8.14 2.82 5.29
C GLU A 27 -8.59 1.67 4.39
N LEU A 28 -7.88 0.54 4.45
CA LEU A 28 -8.29 -0.63 3.69
C LEU A 28 -9.61 -1.19 4.20
N LYS A 29 -9.79 -1.20 5.52
CA LYS A 29 -11.02 -1.67 6.12
C LYS A 29 -12.20 -0.80 5.69
N ASP A 30 -12.00 0.51 5.62
CA ASP A 30 -13.04 1.43 5.17
C ASP A 30 -13.44 1.14 3.74
N ALA A 31 -12.54 0.60 2.95
CA ALA A 31 -12.81 0.18 1.58
C ALA A 31 -13.28 -1.26 1.50
N LYS A 32 -13.66 -1.85 2.63
CA LYS A 32 -14.16 -3.22 2.74
C LYS A 32 -13.10 -4.28 2.51
N LEU A 33 -11.83 -3.91 2.68
CA LEU A 33 -10.72 -4.85 2.56
C LEU A 33 -10.13 -5.07 3.94
N ILE A 34 -10.51 -6.16 4.57
CA ILE A 34 -10.05 -6.46 5.92
C ILE A 34 -8.74 -7.22 5.84
N ILE A 35 -7.69 -6.60 6.38
CA ILE A 35 -6.37 -7.21 6.41
C ILE A 35 -5.86 -7.16 7.84
N VAL A 36 -5.24 -8.24 8.28
CA VAL A 36 -4.70 -8.30 9.63
C VAL A 36 -3.22 -7.95 9.63
N GLU A 37 -2.73 -7.56 10.80
CA GLU A 37 -1.33 -7.15 10.94
C GLU A 37 -0.35 -8.23 10.50
N GLY A 38 -0.69 -9.50 10.77
CA GLY A 38 0.18 -10.60 10.37
C GLY A 38 0.36 -10.73 8.87
N THR A 39 -0.56 -10.20 8.09
CA THR A 39 -0.44 -10.16 6.64
C THR A 39 0.22 -8.86 6.18
N LEU A 40 -0.12 -7.75 6.81
CA LEU A 40 0.36 -6.44 6.38
C LEU A 40 1.85 -6.25 6.65
N TYR A 41 2.32 -6.57 7.86
CA TYR A 41 3.71 -6.28 8.21
C TYR A 41 4.73 -6.96 7.30
N PRO A 42 4.56 -8.25 6.94
CA PRO A 42 5.50 -8.85 5.97
C PRO A 42 5.51 -8.14 4.62
N LEU A 43 4.35 -7.64 4.18
CA LEU A 43 4.28 -6.90 2.93
C LEU A 43 5.03 -5.58 3.03
N LEU A 44 4.83 -4.85 4.14
CA LEU A 44 5.54 -3.60 4.35
C LEU A 44 7.04 -3.81 4.39
N THR A 45 7.49 -4.87 5.05
CA THR A 45 8.90 -5.20 5.11
C THR A 45 9.46 -5.49 3.73
N ARG A 46 8.73 -6.27 2.93
CA ARG A 46 9.17 -6.60 1.59
C ARG A 46 9.25 -5.36 0.70
N LEU A 47 8.25 -4.49 0.79
CA LEU A 47 8.25 -3.27 0.00
C LEU A 47 9.39 -2.35 0.43
N LYS A 48 9.67 -2.29 1.73
CA LYS A 48 10.78 -1.49 2.24
C LYS A 48 12.10 -2.05 1.73
N ASN A 49 12.28 -3.37 1.77
CA ASN A 49 13.51 -4.00 1.32
C ASN A 49 13.72 -3.82 -0.18
N ALA A 50 12.64 -3.72 -0.93
CA ALA A 50 12.70 -3.45 -2.38
C ALA A 50 12.85 -1.96 -2.66
N ARG A 51 12.93 -1.13 -1.63
CA ARG A 51 13.09 0.32 -1.72
C ARG A 51 11.92 1.03 -2.37
N LEU A 52 10.76 0.42 -2.31
CA LEU A 52 9.52 1.03 -2.80
C LEU A 52 8.89 1.89 -1.72
N LEU A 53 9.14 1.55 -0.47
CA LEU A 53 8.75 2.33 0.70
C LEU A 53 9.98 2.63 1.53
N ASP A 54 9.86 3.67 2.34
CA ASP A 54 10.82 3.94 3.39
C ASP A 54 10.02 4.22 4.65
N TYR A 55 10.69 4.37 5.79
CA TYR A 55 10.00 4.75 7.01
C TYR A 55 10.96 5.49 7.91
N ARG A 56 10.37 6.24 8.83
CA ARG A 56 11.10 6.83 9.92
C ARG A 56 10.38 6.50 11.21
N TRP A 57 11.13 6.49 12.29
CA TRP A 57 10.55 6.25 13.61
C TRP A 57 9.92 7.53 14.12
N GLU A 58 8.68 7.41 14.61
CA GLU A 58 7.99 8.52 15.22
C GLU A 58 7.81 8.22 16.69
N GLU A 59 8.18 9.19 17.53
CA GLU A 59 8.01 9.05 18.96
C GLU A 59 6.56 9.14 19.34
N SER A 60 6.19 8.37 20.36
CA SER A 60 4.84 8.37 20.88
C SER A 60 4.90 8.68 22.37
N THR A 61 4.04 9.57 22.83
CA THR A 61 3.98 9.92 24.24
C THR A 61 3.31 8.84 25.06
N GLN A 62 2.65 7.87 24.42
CA GLN A 62 1.85 6.87 25.12
C GLN A 62 2.26 5.45 24.79
N GLY A 63 3.44 5.26 24.24
CA GLY A 63 3.86 3.91 23.90
C GLY A 63 5.19 3.91 23.17
N PRO A 64 5.58 2.76 22.65
CA PRO A 64 6.85 2.67 21.93
C PRO A 64 6.80 3.46 20.63
N PRO A 65 7.95 3.85 20.09
CA PRO A 65 8.01 4.51 18.81
C PRO A 65 7.35 3.67 17.72
N ARG A 66 6.81 4.33 16.71
CA ARG A 66 6.12 3.67 15.61
C ARG A 66 6.77 4.03 14.29
N LYS A 67 6.68 3.13 13.33
CA LYS A 67 7.19 3.39 11.98
C LYS A 67 6.18 4.20 11.20
N TYR A 68 6.63 5.28 10.62
CA TYR A 68 5.82 6.15 9.79
C TYR A 68 6.27 5.94 8.35
N TYR A 69 5.46 5.24 7.57
CA TYR A 69 5.84 4.81 6.22
C TYR A 69 5.54 5.88 5.19
N GLU A 70 6.38 5.94 4.18
CA GLU A 70 6.18 6.84 3.06
C GLU A 70 6.64 6.16 1.77
N MET A 71 6.05 6.57 0.66
CA MET A 71 6.40 6.01 -0.64
C MET A 71 7.64 6.70 -1.18
N THR A 72 8.55 5.90 -1.77
CA THR A 72 9.73 6.45 -2.40
C THR A 72 9.41 6.81 -3.85
N GLU A 73 10.37 7.47 -4.50
CA GLU A 73 10.23 7.77 -5.93
C GLU A 73 10.08 6.48 -6.74
N LYS A 74 10.86 5.47 -6.39
CA LYS A 74 10.75 4.17 -7.05
C LYS A 74 9.36 3.57 -6.84
N GLY A 75 8.81 3.75 -5.64
CA GLY A 75 7.46 3.29 -5.36
C GLY A 75 6.42 4.01 -6.20
N GLU A 76 6.61 5.32 -6.39
CA GLU A 76 5.70 6.10 -7.23
C GLU A 76 5.70 5.59 -8.67
N GLN A 77 6.88 5.27 -9.18
CA GLN A 77 6.98 4.76 -10.54
C GLN A 77 6.27 3.42 -10.67
N LEU A 78 6.45 2.55 -9.69
CA LEU A 78 5.75 1.27 -9.71
C LEU A 78 4.25 1.49 -9.63
N LEU A 79 3.80 2.44 -8.81
CA LEU A 79 2.38 2.72 -8.69
C LEU A 79 1.79 3.14 -10.04
N ILE A 80 2.49 3.98 -10.78
CA ILE A 80 2.02 4.40 -12.11
C ILE A 80 1.85 3.19 -13.02
N GLU A 81 2.81 2.26 -13.00
CA GLU A 81 2.72 1.07 -13.82
C GLU A 81 1.55 0.17 -13.38
N LEU A 82 1.36 0.04 -12.07
CA LEU A 82 0.27 -0.77 -11.56
C LEU A 82 -1.09 -0.15 -11.89
N GLU A 83 -1.20 1.17 -11.78
CA GLU A 83 -2.43 1.86 -12.13
C GLU A 83 -2.79 1.62 -13.59
N LYS A 84 -1.79 1.65 -14.46
CA LYS A 84 -2.02 1.40 -15.87
C LYS A 84 -2.48 -0.03 -16.10
N ALA A 85 -1.80 -0.98 -15.47
CA ALA A 85 -2.14 -2.40 -15.65
C ALA A 85 -3.55 -2.71 -15.15
N TRP A 86 -3.88 -2.21 -13.96
CA TRP A 86 -5.21 -2.44 -13.40
C TRP A 86 -6.29 -1.73 -14.20
N GLY A 87 -5.98 -0.53 -14.73
CA GLY A 87 -6.91 0.20 -15.57
C GLY A 87 -7.24 -0.55 -16.85
N GLU A 88 -6.22 -1.15 -17.48
CA GLU A 88 -6.43 -1.93 -18.69
C GLU A 88 -7.28 -3.17 -18.39
N LEU A 89 -7.03 -3.81 -17.26
CA LEU A 89 -7.80 -4.97 -16.86
C LEU A 89 -9.26 -4.60 -16.61
N ASP A 90 -9.48 -3.50 -15.90
CA ASP A 90 -10.82 -3.02 -15.62
C ASP A 90 -11.59 -2.70 -16.90
N GLU A 91 -10.91 -2.08 -17.85
CA GLU A 91 -11.54 -1.77 -19.13
C GLU A 91 -11.91 -3.03 -19.89
N ALA A 92 -11.01 -4.03 -19.89
CA ALA A 92 -11.29 -5.29 -20.55
C ALA A 92 -12.49 -5.98 -19.90
N LEU A 93 -12.57 -5.97 -18.57
CA LEU A 93 -13.69 -6.55 -17.87
C LEU A 93 -15.00 -5.89 -18.23
N ARG A 94 -15.00 -4.56 -18.35
CA ARG A 94 -16.22 -3.85 -18.71
C ARG A 94 -16.68 -4.20 -20.12
N LYS A 95 -15.74 -4.31 -21.05
CA LYS A 95 -16.09 -4.66 -22.42
C LYS A 95 -16.67 -6.06 -22.54
N ILE A 96 -16.10 -7.00 -21.76
CA ILE A 96 -16.58 -8.37 -21.80
C ILE A 96 -17.96 -8.49 -21.16
N LYS A 97 -18.19 -7.77 -20.07
CA LYS A 97 -19.47 -7.82 -19.37
C LYS A 97 -20.60 -7.18 -20.14
N ASN A 98 -20.30 -6.23 -20.97
CA ASN A 98 -21.29 -5.60 -21.83
C ASN A 98 -21.39 -6.34 -23.15
#